data_0ff8586121580fd7c110b3a4ec6117c6
#
_entry.id   0ff8586121580fd7c110b3a4ec6117c6
#
_cell.length_a   1.000
_cell.length_b   1.000
_cell.length_c   1.000
_cell.angle_alpha   90.00
_cell.angle_beta   90.00
_cell.angle_gamma   90.00
#
_symmetry.space_group_name_H-M   'P 1'
#
loop_
_entity.id
_entity.type
_entity.pdbx_description
1 polymer ?
#
loop_
_entity_poly.entity_id
_entity_poly.type
_entity_poly.pdbx_seq_one_letter_code
_entity_poly.pdbx_strand_id
1 'polypeptide(L)'
;VVPGPRLQHNLMIQHSSNIMIKDSRFDTSIRGCGLVLDHCKSLKVENCEIARNGWHGLLMAECHNGKIENCLVEGNDGCGFMGEYLHDGSNLIQIRHNKIQYNNEYGIRAFGMKETDIKDNLYRWNGKEKRQEWLSSEKKLQLEQL
;
A
#
# COMPACT_ATOMS: atom_id res chain seq x y z
N VAL A 1 23.86 11.18 -22.99
CA VAL A 1 23.65 10.52 -21.71
C VAL A 1 22.27 9.86 -21.69
N VAL A 2 22.24 8.57 -21.57
CA VAL A 2 20.97 7.85 -21.43
C VAL A 2 20.53 8.03 -19.96
N PRO A 3 19.36 8.61 -19.70
CA PRO A 3 18.88 8.72 -18.33
C PRO A 3 18.73 7.33 -17.71
N GLY A 4 19.05 7.23 -16.43
CA GLY A 4 18.86 5.98 -15.69
C GLY A 4 17.39 5.53 -15.70
N PRO A 5 17.13 4.29 -15.28
CA PRO A 5 15.77 3.78 -15.23
C PRO A 5 14.91 4.64 -14.29
N ARG A 6 13.76 5.06 -14.77
CA ARG A 6 12.79 5.82 -13.99
C ARG A 6 11.72 4.89 -13.44
N LEU A 7 11.19 5.24 -12.29
CA LEU A 7 10.02 4.56 -11.75
C LEU A 7 8.82 4.85 -12.65
N GLN A 8 8.12 3.81 -13.02
CA GLN A 8 6.96 3.89 -13.89
C GLN A 8 5.75 3.29 -13.18
N HIS A 9 5.03 4.14 -12.46
CA HIS A 9 3.80 3.72 -11.79
C HIS A 9 2.65 3.64 -12.78
N ASN A 10 1.70 2.76 -12.53
CA ASN A 10 0.51 2.70 -13.38
C ASN A 10 -0.38 3.93 -13.20
N LEU A 11 -0.56 4.36 -11.95
CA LEU A 11 -1.31 5.57 -11.65
C LEU A 11 -0.68 6.27 -10.45
N MET A 12 -0.47 7.56 -10.55
CA MET A 12 0.01 8.40 -9.45
C MET A 12 -0.91 9.60 -9.29
N ILE A 13 -1.44 9.78 -8.09
CA ILE A 13 -2.31 10.90 -7.75
C ILE A 13 -1.65 11.68 -6.61
N GLN A 14 -1.46 12.99 -6.82
CA GLN A 14 -0.81 13.87 -5.87
C GLN A 14 -1.68 15.06 -5.51
N HIS A 15 -1.60 15.50 -4.24
CA HIS A 15 -2.21 16.73 -3.74
C HIS A 15 -3.68 16.89 -4.15
N SER A 16 -4.44 15.82 -4.04
CA SER A 16 -5.83 15.76 -4.47
C SER A 16 -6.75 15.35 -3.33
N SER A 17 -8.02 15.66 -3.46
CA SER A 17 -9.04 15.32 -2.46
C SER A 17 -10.25 14.68 -3.10
N ASN A 18 -11.05 13.99 -2.29
CA ASN A 18 -12.31 13.35 -2.71
C ASN A 18 -12.09 12.36 -3.86
N ILE A 19 -11.17 11.43 -3.65
CA ILE A 19 -10.76 10.46 -4.64
C ILE A 19 -11.55 9.16 -4.46
N MET A 20 -12.12 8.67 -5.57
CA MET A 20 -12.73 7.35 -5.62
C MET A 20 -12.07 6.54 -6.73
N ILE A 21 -11.44 5.43 -6.36
CA ILE A 21 -10.85 4.48 -7.29
C ILE A 21 -11.54 3.14 -7.05
N LYS A 22 -12.29 2.65 -8.01
CA LYS A 22 -13.02 1.40 -7.84
C LYS A 22 -13.07 0.57 -9.11
N ASP A 23 -13.28 -0.72 -8.91
CA ASP A 23 -13.52 -1.67 -10.00
C ASP A 23 -12.45 -1.60 -11.10
N SER A 24 -11.21 -1.37 -10.68
CA SER A 24 -10.10 -1.09 -11.60
C SER A 24 -8.95 -2.05 -11.37
N ARG A 25 -8.07 -2.11 -12.36
CA ARG A 25 -6.91 -2.99 -12.34
C ARG A 25 -5.64 -2.19 -12.60
N PHE A 26 -4.65 -2.35 -11.74
CA PHE A 26 -3.33 -1.74 -11.84
C PHE A 26 -2.28 -2.85 -11.87
N ASP A 27 -1.81 -3.19 -13.04
CA ASP A 27 -1.10 -4.43 -13.27
C ASP A 27 0.16 -4.20 -14.11
N THR A 28 1.21 -4.91 -13.74
CA THR A 28 2.44 -5.04 -14.54
C THR A 28 3.13 -3.70 -14.85
N SER A 29 3.24 -2.83 -13.84
CA SER A 29 4.09 -1.65 -14.00
C SER A 29 5.56 -2.07 -14.10
N ILE A 30 6.31 -1.36 -14.92
CA ILE A 30 7.74 -1.62 -15.05
C ILE A 30 8.49 -0.78 -14.04
N ARG A 31 9.12 -1.43 -13.04
CA ARG A 31 9.93 -0.78 -12.00
C ARG A 31 9.19 0.26 -11.15
N GLY A 32 7.89 0.16 -11.06
CA GLY A 32 7.11 1.09 -10.26
C GLY A 32 5.98 0.41 -9.53
N CYS A 33 5.25 1.19 -8.76
CA CYS A 33 4.07 0.74 -8.04
C CYS A 33 2.86 0.64 -8.97
N GLY A 34 1.87 -0.14 -8.57
CA GLY A 34 0.60 -0.14 -9.27
C GLY A 34 -0.13 1.19 -9.06
N LEU A 35 -0.22 1.63 -7.82
CA LEU A 35 -0.95 2.85 -7.44
C LEU A 35 -0.13 3.64 -6.43
N VAL A 36 0.03 4.94 -6.67
CA VAL A 36 0.68 5.85 -5.72
C VAL A 36 -0.27 6.98 -5.35
N LEU A 37 -0.47 7.16 -4.05
CA LEU A 37 -1.29 8.23 -3.50
C LEU A 37 -0.41 9.08 -2.59
N ASP A 38 -0.19 10.33 -2.96
CA ASP A 38 0.72 11.24 -2.29
C ASP A 38 0.02 12.55 -1.91
N HIS A 39 0.01 12.90 -0.62
CA HIS A 39 -0.66 14.08 -0.11
C HIS A 39 -2.13 14.17 -0.53
N CYS A 40 -2.86 13.08 -0.42
CA CYS A 40 -4.27 13.01 -0.76
C CYS A 40 -5.16 13.01 0.48
N LYS A 41 -6.37 13.50 0.35
CA LYS A 41 -7.37 13.55 1.44
C LYS A 41 -8.69 12.98 0.98
N SER A 42 -9.39 12.31 1.90
CA SER A 42 -10.72 11.75 1.62
C SER A 42 -10.71 10.85 0.40
N LEU A 43 -10.09 9.70 0.56
CA LEU A 43 -9.91 8.77 -0.54
C LEU A 43 -10.54 7.41 -0.25
N LYS A 44 -10.94 6.72 -1.30
CA LYS A 44 -11.42 5.36 -1.23
C LYS A 44 -10.89 4.55 -2.41
N VAL A 45 -10.28 3.42 -2.10
CA VAL A 45 -9.84 2.44 -3.09
C VAL A 45 -10.62 1.17 -2.81
N GLU A 46 -11.45 0.75 -3.73
CA GLU A 46 -12.40 -0.33 -3.51
C GLU A 46 -12.47 -1.27 -4.70
N ASN A 47 -12.51 -2.55 -4.40
CA ASN A 47 -12.70 -3.60 -5.41
C ASN A 47 -11.74 -3.49 -6.59
N CYS A 48 -10.46 -3.29 -6.29
CA CYS A 48 -9.41 -3.17 -7.30
C CYS A 48 -8.48 -4.39 -7.25
N GLU A 49 -7.87 -4.69 -8.39
CA GLU A 49 -6.78 -5.65 -8.48
C GLU A 49 -5.49 -4.87 -8.70
N ILE A 50 -4.52 -5.06 -7.81
CA ILE A 50 -3.23 -4.37 -7.85
C ILE A 50 -2.15 -5.47 -7.85
N ALA A 51 -1.64 -5.81 -9.01
CA ALA A 51 -0.90 -7.05 -9.15
C ALA A 51 0.31 -6.95 -10.09
N ARG A 52 1.31 -7.77 -9.78
CA ARG A 52 2.49 -7.98 -10.64
C ARG A 52 3.21 -6.70 -11.03
N ASN A 53 3.25 -5.74 -10.12
CA ASN A 53 3.94 -4.48 -10.36
C ASN A 53 5.42 -4.62 -10.00
N GLY A 54 6.26 -3.84 -10.64
CA GLY A 54 7.71 -3.94 -10.51
C GLY A 54 8.27 -3.39 -9.22
N TRP A 55 7.44 -2.89 -8.34
CA TRP A 55 7.81 -2.47 -6.98
C TRP A 55 6.63 -2.76 -6.04
N HIS A 56 6.14 -1.76 -5.28
CA HIS A 56 5.00 -2.01 -4.40
C HIS A 56 3.68 -2.07 -5.16
N GLY A 57 2.70 -2.73 -4.60
CA GLY A 57 1.36 -2.68 -5.16
C GLY A 57 0.77 -1.29 -5.01
N LEU A 58 0.56 -0.87 -3.75
CA LEU A 58 0.03 0.45 -3.42
C LEU A 58 1.01 1.17 -2.49
N LEU A 59 1.40 2.37 -2.87
CA LEU A 59 2.24 3.26 -2.06
C LEU A 59 1.41 4.46 -1.61
N MET A 60 1.42 4.73 -0.32
CA MET A 60 0.70 5.86 0.25
C MET A 60 1.65 6.70 1.10
N ALA A 61 1.65 8.01 0.88
CA ALA A 61 2.45 8.95 1.65
C ALA A 61 1.64 10.19 2.01
N GLU A 62 1.67 10.58 3.30
CA GLU A 62 1.04 11.81 3.79
C GLU A 62 -0.44 11.94 3.42
N CYS A 63 -1.19 10.85 3.45
CA CYS A 63 -2.61 10.85 3.12
C CYS A 63 -3.47 10.87 4.39
N HIS A 64 -4.64 11.47 4.30
CA HIS A 64 -5.56 11.60 5.43
C HIS A 64 -6.96 11.16 5.07
N ASN A 65 -7.59 10.40 5.96
CA ASN A 65 -8.97 9.97 5.84
C ASN A 65 -9.21 9.12 4.59
N GLY A 66 -8.84 7.85 4.68
CA GLY A 66 -8.96 6.94 3.54
C GLY A 66 -9.42 5.55 3.92
N LYS A 67 -9.95 4.86 2.93
CA LYS A 67 -10.34 3.45 3.04
C LYS A 67 -9.78 2.67 1.86
N ILE A 68 -9.20 1.52 2.17
CA ILE A 68 -8.74 0.58 1.15
C ILE A 68 -9.41 -0.74 1.48
N GLU A 69 -10.37 -1.13 0.66
CA GLU A 69 -11.25 -2.26 0.95
C GLU A 69 -11.47 -3.17 -0.26
N ASN A 70 -11.63 -4.45 0.02
CA ASN A 70 -12.03 -5.45 -0.97
C ASN A 70 -11.12 -5.48 -2.21
N CYS A 71 -9.83 -5.30 -1.99
CA CYS A 71 -8.84 -5.34 -3.06
C CYS A 71 -8.07 -6.65 -3.04
N LEU A 72 -7.64 -7.06 -4.23
CA LEU A 72 -6.67 -8.15 -4.40
C LEU A 72 -5.31 -7.52 -4.71
N VAL A 73 -4.36 -7.70 -3.80
CA VAL A 73 -3.02 -7.12 -3.92
C VAL A 73 -2.02 -8.26 -3.94
N GLU A 74 -1.53 -8.62 -5.12
CA GLU A 74 -0.71 -9.83 -5.25
C GLU A 74 0.43 -9.75 -6.25
N GLY A 75 1.48 -10.51 -5.99
CA GLY A 75 2.56 -10.70 -6.94
C GLY A 75 3.41 -9.47 -7.21
N ASN A 76 3.38 -8.48 -6.34
CA ASN A 76 4.18 -7.28 -6.51
C ASN A 76 5.63 -7.52 -6.04
N ASP A 77 6.60 -6.92 -6.70
CA ASP A 77 8.02 -7.15 -6.41
C ASP A 77 8.46 -6.56 -5.06
N GLY A 78 7.76 -5.56 -4.56
CA GLY A 78 7.97 -5.02 -3.23
C GLY A 78 6.90 -5.50 -2.25
N CYS A 79 6.43 -4.60 -1.41
CA CYS A 79 5.32 -4.86 -0.50
C CYS A 79 3.99 -4.82 -1.26
N GLY A 80 2.98 -5.48 -0.71
CA GLY A 80 1.63 -5.31 -1.22
C GLY A 80 1.17 -3.87 -1.01
N PHE A 81 1.21 -3.44 0.22
CA PHE A 81 0.92 -2.06 0.62
C PHE A 81 2.14 -1.46 1.30
N MET A 82 2.54 -0.27 0.89
CA MET A 82 3.64 0.48 1.50
C MET A 82 3.17 1.85 1.94
N GLY A 83 3.26 2.12 3.25
CA GLY A 83 3.01 3.45 3.81
C GLY A 83 4.33 4.13 4.13
N GLU A 84 4.54 5.32 3.61
CA GLU A 84 5.72 6.13 3.88
C GLU A 84 5.34 7.44 4.55
N TYR A 85 6.30 8.09 5.19
CA TYR A 85 6.11 9.41 5.74
C TYR A 85 7.31 10.30 5.43
N LEU A 86 7.03 11.57 5.14
CA LEU A 86 8.07 12.60 4.96
C LEU A 86 8.07 13.55 6.15
N HIS A 87 6.92 13.87 6.69
CA HIS A 87 6.75 14.78 7.81
C HIS A 87 5.86 14.17 8.89
N ASP A 88 4.56 14.07 8.64
CA ASP A 88 3.58 13.63 9.63
C ASP A 88 3.11 12.19 9.45
N GLY A 89 3.28 11.63 8.27
CA GLY A 89 2.74 10.34 7.90
C GLY A 89 1.25 10.39 7.58
N SER A 90 0.72 9.27 7.11
CA SER A 90 -0.71 9.15 6.83
C SER A 90 -1.49 8.91 8.13
N ASN A 91 -2.73 9.39 8.20
CA ASN A 91 -3.59 9.15 9.35
C ASN A 91 -5.04 8.91 8.96
N LEU A 92 -5.81 8.33 9.87
CA LEU A 92 -7.21 7.99 9.66
C LEU A 92 -7.42 7.10 8.44
N ILE A 93 -6.56 6.10 8.28
CA ILE A 93 -6.61 5.15 7.16
C ILE A 93 -7.18 3.82 7.65
N GLN A 94 -8.12 3.27 6.91
CA GLN A 94 -8.67 1.95 7.14
C GLN A 94 -8.26 1.02 6.01
N ILE A 95 -7.62 -0.09 6.36
CA ILE A 95 -7.20 -1.12 5.41
C ILE A 95 -7.88 -2.42 5.84
N ARG A 96 -8.98 -2.78 5.17
CA ARG A 96 -9.84 -3.88 5.60
C ARG A 96 -10.30 -4.74 4.43
N HIS A 97 -10.53 -6.01 4.72
CA HIS A 97 -11.14 -6.96 3.80
C HIS A 97 -10.38 -7.09 2.48
N ASN A 98 -9.06 -6.97 2.52
CA ASN A 98 -8.22 -7.13 1.35
C ASN A 98 -7.59 -8.53 1.37
N LYS A 99 -7.33 -9.05 0.19
CA LYS A 99 -6.54 -10.26 0.02
C LYS A 99 -5.15 -9.84 -0.44
N ILE A 100 -4.16 -10.05 0.41
CA ILE A 100 -2.79 -9.56 0.21
C ILE A 100 -1.86 -10.75 0.21
N GLN A 101 -1.39 -11.16 -0.98
CA GLN A 101 -0.69 -12.42 -1.13
C GLN A 101 0.41 -12.40 -2.19
N TYR A 102 1.39 -13.26 -2.01
CA TYR A 102 2.49 -13.47 -2.96
C TYR A 102 3.28 -12.22 -3.31
N ASN A 103 3.27 -11.22 -2.44
CA ASN A 103 4.14 -10.07 -2.62
C ASN A 103 5.55 -10.42 -2.13
N ASN A 104 6.56 -9.92 -2.80
CA ASN A 104 7.94 -10.36 -2.57
C ASN A 104 8.51 -9.89 -1.22
N GLU A 105 7.98 -8.81 -0.67
CA GLU A 105 8.35 -8.32 0.64
C GLU A 105 7.17 -8.48 1.61
N TYR A 106 6.86 -7.48 2.42
CA TYR A 106 5.74 -7.56 3.37
C TYR A 106 4.40 -7.47 2.66
N GLY A 107 3.39 -8.06 3.23
CA GLY A 107 2.02 -7.78 2.82
C GLY A 107 1.72 -6.29 3.02
N ILE A 108 1.91 -5.81 4.25
CA ILE A 108 1.80 -4.39 4.60
C ILE A 108 3.06 -3.97 5.34
N ARG A 109 3.68 -2.90 4.89
CA ARG A 109 4.77 -2.25 5.61
C ARG A 109 4.43 -0.77 5.70
N ALA A 110 4.32 -0.25 6.93
CA ALA A 110 3.86 1.11 7.14
C ALA A 110 4.73 1.86 8.14
N PHE A 111 5.12 3.05 7.77
CA PHE A 111 5.89 3.96 8.60
C PHE A 111 5.02 5.16 9.02
N GLY A 112 5.04 5.47 10.33
CA GLY A 112 4.46 6.70 10.85
C GLY A 112 2.96 6.87 10.66
N MET A 113 2.23 5.81 10.39
CA MET A 113 0.77 5.89 10.23
C MET A 113 0.09 5.97 11.59
N LYS A 114 -0.73 6.98 11.78
CA LYS A 114 -1.46 7.24 13.02
C LYS A 114 -2.95 6.99 12.84
N GLU A 115 -3.62 6.59 13.90
CA GLU A 115 -5.06 6.34 13.91
C GLU A 115 -5.50 5.48 12.72
N THR A 116 -4.70 4.45 12.44
CA THR A 116 -4.90 3.56 11.31
C THR A 116 -5.48 2.24 11.80
N ASP A 117 -6.47 1.75 11.09
CA ASP A 117 -7.16 0.51 11.41
C ASP A 117 -6.89 -0.52 10.31
N ILE A 118 -6.03 -1.47 10.64
CA ILE A 118 -5.65 -2.57 9.75
C ILE A 118 -6.23 -3.86 10.33
N LYS A 119 -7.29 -4.37 9.72
CA LYS A 119 -7.93 -5.59 10.21
C LYS A 119 -8.70 -6.32 9.12
N ASP A 120 -9.01 -7.57 9.41
CA ASP A 120 -9.81 -8.42 8.55
C ASP A 120 -9.23 -8.57 7.14
N ASN A 121 -7.91 -8.48 7.01
CA ASN A 121 -7.21 -8.76 5.77
C ASN A 121 -6.74 -10.21 5.76
N LEU A 122 -6.79 -10.82 4.61
CA LEU A 122 -6.28 -12.18 4.41
C LEU A 122 -4.88 -12.10 3.82
N TYR A 123 -3.89 -12.54 4.61
CA TYR A 123 -2.49 -12.58 4.18
C TYR A 123 -2.09 -13.99 3.79
N ARG A 124 -1.34 -14.13 2.70
CA ARG A 124 -0.84 -15.42 2.28
C ARG A 124 0.47 -15.28 1.51
N TRP A 125 1.51 -15.94 2.03
CA TRP A 125 2.78 -16.11 1.32
C TRP A 125 3.44 -14.79 0.89
N ASN A 126 3.40 -13.75 1.73
CA ASN A 126 4.16 -12.53 1.49
C ASN A 126 5.57 -12.70 2.06
N GLY A 127 6.56 -12.32 1.27
CA GLY A 127 7.96 -12.41 1.65
C GLY A 127 8.46 -13.84 1.82
N LYS A 128 9.76 -13.99 1.90
CA LYS A 128 10.41 -15.31 2.05
C LYS A 128 10.10 -15.97 3.39
N GLU A 129 9.79 -15.17 4.40
CA GLU A 129 9.50 -15.64 5.76
C GLU A 129 8.03 -15.45 6.13
N LYS A 130 7.15 -15.37 5.16
CA LYS A 130 5.71 -15.13 5.36
C LYS A 130 5.43 -13.83 6.10
N ARG A 131 6.16 -12.78 5.76
CA ARG A 131 6.01 -11.47 6.40
C ARG A 131 4.70 -10.82 6.02
N GLN A 132 3.83 -10.64 6.98
CA GLN A 132 2.49 -10.10 6.72
C GLN A 132 2.44 -8.60 6.97
N GLU A 133 2.79 -8.16 8.18
CA GLU A 133 2.73 -6.75 8.56
C GLU A 133 4.03 -6.30 9.21
N TRP A 134 4.45 -5.10 8.88
CA TRP A 134 5.52 -4.39 9.57
C TRP A 134 5.08 -2.93 9.81
N LEU A 135 4.97 -2.54 11.08
CA LEU A 135 4.46 -1.23 11.47
C LEU A 135 5.49 -0.55 12.38
N SER A 136 5.81 0.71 12.12
CA SER A 136 6.77 1.49 12.92
C SER A 136 6.11 2.32 14.01
N SER A 137 4.94 1.92 14.45
CA SER A 137 4.17 2.57 15.50
C SER A 137 4.16 1.72 16.78
N GLU A 138 3.46 2.19 17.82
CA GLU A 138 3.23 1.41 19.04
C GLU A 138 2.68 0.01 18.74
N LYS A 139 1.88 -0.12 17.72
CA LYS A 139 1.28 -1.38 17.30
C LYS A 139 2.35 -2.41 16.91
N LYS A 140 3.43 -1.96 16.27
CA LYS A 140 4.55 -2.83 15.95
C LYS A 140 5.22 -3.37 17.22
N LEU A 141 5.45 -2.50 18.21
CA LEU A 141 6.04 -2.92 19.47
C LEU A 141 5.19 -3.97 20.17
N GLN A 142 3.87 -3.82 20.15
CA GLN A 142 2.96 -4.81 20.72
C GLN A 142 3.05 -6.16 20.03
N LEU A 143 3.13 -6.16 18.69
CA LEU A 143 3.26 -7.40 17.92
C LEU A 143 4.60 -8.10 18.18
N GLU A 144 5.66 -7.35 18.35
CA GLU A 144 6.99 -7.93 18.65
C GLU A 144 7.08 -8.51 20.06
N GLN A 145 6.22 -8.09 20.96
CA GLN A 145 6.18 -8.60 22.34
C GLN A 145 5.30 -9.87 22.48
N LEU A 146 4.55 -10.20 21.49
CA LEU A 146 3.73 -11.41 21.44
C LEU A 146 4.55 -12.61 20.99
#